data_4556d7dbd07af182eeb6d74f0b73ba82
#
_entry.id   4556d7dbd07af182eeb6d74f0b73ba82
#
_cell.length_a   1.000
_cell.length_b   1.000
_cell.length_c   1.000
_cell.angle_alpha   90.00
_cell.angle_beta   90.00
_cell.angle_gamma   90.00
#
_symmetry.space_group_name_H-M   'P 1'
#
loop_
_entity.id
_entity.type
_entity.pdbx_description
1 polymer ?
#
loop_
_entity_poly.entity_id
_entity_poly.type
_entity_poly.pdbx_seq_one_letter_code
_entity_poly.pdbx_strand_id
1 'polypeptide(L)'
;MIFIAMKVHITILWITILLLSVSCMQTDLCQLSISKENSISNGDKTIEFFKLINENGMSVKVTNYAASLTDVSVPDKQGNFEHVVLGFDSLKNYLGKHPKFGATIGRFANRIRNAEFSLNGQTYHLEKNNKGHSIHGGTHGFNRQIFDTDTFYTVKDTAIVVFKYRSTHQEGGFPGNLDISIAYKLTNHNEIILEYTAVTDKPTVVNFTNHSYFNLTGCKEPVLNHLYTLHADSITPVDSTGVPTGELKAVTGTEYDFRTPRTAKKQIRRMMGKTYDINYKLNKHPD
;
A
#
# COMPACT_ATOMS: atom_id res chain seq x y z
N MET A 1 -41.27 -95.25 13.37
CA MET A 1 -40.94 -94.06 14.21
C MET A 1 -39.77 -93.32 13.49
N ILE A 2 -40.13 -92.32 12.71
CA ILE A 2 -39.20 -91.61 11.81
C ILE A 2 -38.90 -90.28 12.45
N PHE A 3 -37.62 -90.06 12.79
CA PHE A 3 -37.12 -88.75 13.26
C PHE A 3 -36.63 -87.91 12.10
N ILE A 4 -37.31 -86.84 11.80
CA ILE A 4 -36.88 -85.80 10.85
C ILE A 4 -36.06 -84.76 11.58
N ALA A 5 -34.79 -84.66 11.29
CA ALA A 5 -33.90 -83.62 11.79
C ALA A 5 -33.99 -82.38 10.86
N MET A 6 -34.54 -81.30 11.37
CA MET A 6 -34.58 -80.02 10.69
C MET A 6 -33.27 -79.24 10.92
N LYS A 7 -32.50 -79.03 9.87
CA LYS A 7 -31.30 -78.16 9.90
C LYS A 7 -31.78 -76.71 9.71
N VAL A 8 -31.56 -75.90 10.76
CA VAL A 8 -31.75 -74.46 10.68
C VAL A 8 -30.45 -73.83 10.19
N HIS A 9 -30.53 -73.21 9.04
CA HIS A 9 -29.41 -72.36 8.51
C HIS A 9 -29.59 -70.96 9.05
N ILE A 10 -28.68 -70.51 9.91
CA ILE A 10 -28.60 -69.13 10.33
C ILE A 10 -27.65 -68.41 9.35
N THR A 11 -28.25 -67.58 8.51
CA THR A 11 -27.49 -66.67 7.62
C THR A 11 -27.17 -65.39 8.39
N ILE A 12 -25.90 -65.24 8.81
CA ILE A 12 -25.44 -63.99 9.43
C ILE A 12 -25.21 -62.95 8.34
N LEU A 13 -26.07 -61.98 8.27
CA LEU A 13 -25.95 -60.84 7.36
C LEU A 13 -24.97 -59.83 8.02
N TRP A 14 -23.75 -59.71 7.47
CA TRP A 14 -22.79 -58.66 7.86
C TRP A 14 -23.23 -57.35 7.21
N ILE A 15 -23.80 -56.45 8.02
CA ILE A 15 -24.02 -55.06 7.64
C ILE A 15 -22.72 -54.30 7.90
N THR A 16 -21.94 -54.10 6.85
CA THR A 16 -20.82 -53.16 6.88
C THR A 16 -21.37 -51.74 6.86
N ILE A 17 -21.40 -51.11 8.05
CA ILE A 17 -21.66 -49.68 8.16
C ILE A 17 -20.40 -48.94 7.68
N LEU A 18 -20.44 -48.43 6.46
CA LEU A 18 -19.42 -47.51 5.91
C LEU A 18 -19.63 -46.15 6.58
N LEU A 19 -18.91 -45.92 7.66
CA LEU A 19 -18.79 -44.58 8.25
C LEU A 19 -18.01 -43.69 7.26
N LEU A 20 -18.75 -42.98 6.41
CA LEU A 20 -18.24 -41.82 5.68
C LEU A 20 -17.87 -40.75 6.73
N SER A 21 -16.63 -40.73 7.14
CA SER A 21 -16.05 -39.59 7.82
C SER A 21 -16.02 -38.40 6.84
N VAL A 22 -17.10 -37.63 6.82
CA VAL A 22 -17.06 -36.29 6.27
C VAL A 22 -16.12 -35.50 7.15
N SER A 23 -14.85 -35.48 6.77
CA SER A 23 -13.90 -34.51 7.32
C SER A 23 -14.40 -33.14 6.91
N CYS A 24 -15.20 -32.54 7.79
CA CYS A 24 -15.51 -31.12 7.71
C CYS A 24 -14.15 -30.42 7.82
N MET A 25 -13.58 -30.01 6.69
CA MET A 25 -12.51 -29.03 6.72
C MET A 25 -13.11 -27.78 7.33
N GLN A 26 -12.92 -27.68 8.65
CA GLN A 26 -13.17 -26.45 9.37
C GLN A 26 -12.13 -25.47 8.82
N THR A 27 -12.53 -24.68 7.84
CA THR A 27 -11.78 -23.49 7.46
C THR A 27 -11.84 -22.62 8.72
N ASP A 28 -10.74 -22.57 9.47
CA ASP A 28 -10.59 -21.58 10.51
C ASP A 28 -10.77 -20.22 9.84
N LEU A 29 -11.99 -19.68 9.95
CA LEU A 29 -12.29 -18.35 9.46
C LEU A 29 -11.40 -17.40 10.23
N CYS A 30 -10.50 -16.72 9.54
CA CYS A 30 -9.74 -15.65 10.15
C CYS A 30 -10.72 -14.63 10.72
N GLN A 31 -10.51 -14.23 11.96
CA GLN A 31 -11.31 -13.16 12.55
C GLN A 31 -10.74 -11.81 12.15
N LEU A 32 -11.62 -10.88 11.74
CA LEU A 32 -11.25 -9.49 11.55
C LEU A 32 -10.59 -8.95 12.82
N SER A 33 -9.31 -8.57 12.74
CA SER A 33 -8.53 -8.21 13.91
C SER A 33 -7.45 -7.19 13.62
N ILE A 34 -7.01 -6.52 14.68
CA ILE A 34 -5.83 -5.67 14.70
C ILE A 34 -4.99 -6.08 15.89
N SER A 35 -3.71 -6.32 15.65
CA SER A 35 -2.73 -6.53 16.70
C SER A 35 -1.63 -5.49 16.62
N LYS A 36 -1.28 -4.92 17.76
CA LYS A 36 -0.03 -4.18 17.90
C LYS A 36 1.09 -5.20 18.05
N GLU A 37 2.03 -5.21 17.13
CA GLU A 37 3.16 -6.15 17.12
C GLU A 37 4.29 -5.61 18.02
N ASN A 38 5.43 -5.30 17.46
CA ASN A 38 6.58 -4.80 18.19
C ASN A 38 6.53 -3.27 18.32
N SER A 39 7.14 -2.75 19.37
CA SER A 39 7.41 -1.32 19.51
C SER A 39 8.88 -1.10 19.83
N ILE A 40 9.46 -0.02 19.31
CA ILE A 40 10.88 0.31 19.49
C ILE A 40 10.98 1.77 19.90
N SER A 41 11.71 2.02 20.99
CA SER A 41 12.01 3.40 21.42
C SER A 41 12.99 4.04 20.44
N ASN A 42 12.71 5.27 20.04
CA ASN A 42 13.57 6.10 19.20
C ASN A 42 13.59 7.53 19.76
N GLY A 43 14.50 7.78 20.69
CA GLY A 43 14.49 8.99 21.51
C GLY A 43 13.26 9.05 22.39
N ASP A 44 12.59 10.21 22.38
CA ASP A 44 11.36 10.45 23.18
C ASP A 44 10.09 9.87 22.55
N LYS A 45 10.19 9.29 21.35
CA LYS A 45 9.06 8.70 20.62
C LYS A 45 9.19 7.18 20.52
N THR A 46 8.05 6.52 20.43
CA THR A 46 7.96 5.07 20.19
C THR A 46 7.50 4.82 18.76
N ILE A 47 8.22 3.95 18.06
CA ILE A 47 7.80 3.43 16.76
C ILE A 47 7.00 2.15 17.00
N GLU A 48 5.80 2.11 16.47
CA GLU A 48 4.81 1.08 16.68
C GLU A 48 4.45 0.40 15.36
N PHE A 49 4.22 -0.91 15.41
CA PHE A 49 3.77 -1.71 14.27
C PHE A 49 2.42 -2.31 14.56
N PHE A 50 1.55 -2.28 13.56
CA PHE A 50 0.21 -2.87 13.60
C PHE A 50 0.05 -3.85 12.46
N LYS A 51 -0.56 -4.99 12.77
CA LYS A 51 -1.03 -5.97 11.78
C LYS A 51 -2.54 -6.01 11.79
N LEU A 52 -3.12 -5.76 10.64
CA LEU A 52 -4.55 -5.90 10.36
C LEU A 52 -4.75 -7.20 9.60
N ILE A 53 -5.76 -7.98 9.97
CA ILE A 53 -6.13 -9.23 9.30
C ILE A 53 -7.64 -9.18 9.05
N ASN A 54 -8.08 -9.50 7.82
CA ASN A 54 -9.49 -9.64 7.51
C ASN A 54 -9.95 -11.12 7.57
N GLU A 55 -11.26 -11.36 7.45
CA GLU A 55 -11.84 -12.69 7.54
C GLU A 55 -11.42 -13.63 6.41
N ASN A 56 -10.88 -13.10 5.30
CA ASN A 56 -10.32 -13.87 4.20
C ASN A 56 -8.83 -14.21 4.39
N GLY A 57 -8.22 -13.85 5.54
CA GLY A 57 -6.82 -14.08 5.85
C GLY A 57 -5.85 -13.08 5.20
N MET A 58 -6.33 -12.14 4.37
CA MET A 58 -5.49 -11.06 3.88
C MET A 58 -4.97 -10.24 5.05
N SER A 59 -3.68 -9.91 5.04
CA SER A 59 -3.10 -9.10 6.09
C SER A 59 -2.31 -7.91 5.58
N VAL A 60 -2.33 -6.85 6.38
CA VAL A 60 -1.63 -5.58 6.10
C VAL A 60 -0.84 -5.19 7.35
N LYS A 61 0.43 -4.83 7.18
CA LYS A 61 1.23 -4.26 8.26
C LYS A 61 1.49 -2.78 8.01
N VAL A 62 1.31 -1.99 9.06
CA VAL A 62 1.56 -0.55 9.04
C VAL A 62 2.39 -0.14 10.25
N THR A 63 3.10 0.96 10.13
CA THR A 63 3.86 1.56 11.23
C THR A 63 3.62 3.06 11.30
N ASN A 64 3.69 3.63 12.50
CA ASN A 64 3.62 5.08 12.70
C ASN A 64 4.91 5.80 12.24
N TYR A 65 6.01 5.10 11.96
CA TYR A 65 7.17 5.71 11.28
C TYR A 65 6.84 6.02 9.84
N ALA A 66 6.84 7.30 9.50
CA ALA A 66 6.40 7.81 8.21
C ALA A 66 4.95 7.42 7.84
N ALA A 67 4.12 7.01 8.82
CA ALA A 67 2.82 6.37 8.60
C ALA A 67 2.89 5.42 7.40
N SER A 68 3.78 4.40 7.47
CA SER A 68 4.14 3.55 6.33
C SER A 68 3.31 2.28 6.25
N LEU A 69 2.98 1.87 5.02
CA LEU A 69 2.53 0.52 4.67
C LEU A 69 3.78 -0.36 4.49
N THR A 70 4.01 -1.32 5.39
CA THR A 70 5.26 -2.11 5.41
C THR A 70 5.12 -3.49 4.82
N ASP A 71 3.90 -4.04 4.80
CA ASP A 71 3.63 -5.36 4.25
C ASP A 71 2.17 -5.48 3.80
N VAL A 72 1.95 -6.24 2.72
CA VAL A 72 0.63 -6.69 2.26
C VAL A 72 0.78 -8.14 1.87
N SER A 73 0.08 -9.03 2.59
CA SER A 73 0.02 -10.46 2.30
C SER A 73 -1.37 -10.83 1.79
N VAL A 74 -1.42 -11.40 0.59
CA VAL A 74 -2.66 -11.78 -0.10
C VAL A 74 -2.60 -13.22 -0.59
N PRO A 75 -3.72 -13.95 -0.65
CA PRO A 75 -3.74 -15.28 -1.23
C PRO A 75 -3.64 -15.21 -2.75
N ASP A 76 -2.88 -16.13 -3.33
CA ASP A 76 -2.93 -16.41 -4.76
C ASP A 76 -4.19 -17.24 -5.10
N LYS A 77 -4.36 -17.58 -6.38
CA LYS A 77 -5.51 -18.37 -6.84
C LYS A 77 -5.52 -19.84 -6.33
N GLN A 78 -4.43 -20.32 -5.73
CA GLN A 78 -4.32 -21.60 -5.06
C GLN A 78 -4.54 -21.49 -3.54
N GLY A 79 -4.68 -20.27 -3.00
CA GLY A 79 -4.82 -19.99 -1.58
C GLY A 79 -3.51 -19.83 -0.83
N ASN A 80 -2.35 -19.83 -1.51
CA ASN A 80 -1.06 -19.57 -0.87
C ASN A 80 -0.87 -18.07 -0.66
N PHE A 81 -0.45 -17.68 0.54
CA PHE A 81 -0.22 -16.28 0.86
C PHE A 81 1.16 -15.80 0.42
N GLU A 82 1.19 -14.66 -0.28
CA GLU A 82 2.41 -14.04 -0.79
C GLU A 82 2.45 -12.55 -0.43
N HIS A 83 3.67 -12.07 -0.15
CA HIS A 83 3.93 -10.66 0.14
C HIS A 83 4.05 -9.87 -1.16
N VAL A 84 3.20 -8.88 -1.37
CA VAL A 84 3.07 -8.18 -2.65
C VAL A 84 3.54 -6.72 -2.64
N VAL A 85 4.18 -6.28 -1.57
CA VAL A 85 4.86 -4.97 -1.50
C VAL A 85 6.30 -5.15 -1.07
N LEU A 86 7.20 -4.30 -1.58
CA LEU A 86 8.58 -4.25 -1.12
C LEU A 86 8.64 -3.57 0.25
N GLY A 87 9.31 -4.21 1.19
CA GLY A 87 9.51 -3.75 2.55
C GLY A 87 10.78 -4.34 3.16
N PHE A 88 10.98 -4.08 4.44
CA PHE A 88 12.08 -4.65 5.22
C PHE A 88 11.53 -5.41 6.43
N ASP A 89 12.20 -6.48 6.80
CA ASP A 89 11.87 -7.28 7.99
C ASP A 89 12.30 -6.59 9.31
N SER A 90 13.11 -5.53 9.21
CA SER A 90 13.66 -4.83 10.36
C SER A 90 13.44 -3.32 10.28
N LEU A 91 12.97 -2.73 11.38
CA LEU A 91 12.84 -1.28 11.52
C LEU A 91 14.16 -0.53 11.26
N LYS A 92 15.28 -1.09 11.71
CA LYS A 92 16.60 -0.47 11.51
C LYS A 92 16.85 -0.11 10.04
N ASN A 93 16.34 -0.91 9.11
CA ASN A 93 16.49 -0.68 7.68
C ASN A 93 15.59 0.48 7.20
N TYR A 94 14.41 0.68 7.84
CA TYR A 94 13.55 1.84 7.55
C TYR A 94 14.15 3.16 8.03
N LEU A 95 14.92 3.17 9.12
CA LEU A 95 15.59 4.37 9.62
C LEU A 95 16.77 4.78 8.74
N GLY A 96 17.31 3.87 7.94
CA GLY A 96 18.43 4.09 7.04
C GLY A 96 18.05 4.82 5.75
N LYS A 97 18.99 4.83 4.79
CA LYS A 97 18.75 5.32 3.44
C LYS A 97 18.09 4.21 2.61
N HIS A 98 16.87 4.42 2.16
CA HIS A 98 16.13 3.49 1.32
C HIS A 98 15.19 4.24 0.36
N PRO A 99 14.55 3.53 -0.63
CA PRO A 99 13.63 4.14 -1.60
C PRO A 99 12.29 4.60 -1.04
N LYS A 100 12.16 4.80 0.28
CA LYS A 100 10.92 5.22 0.97
C LYS A 100 9.77 4.20 0.84
N PHE A 101 10.11 2.90 0.96
CA PHE A 101 9.12 1.83 0.86
C PHE A 101 7.90 2.08 1.75
N GLY A 102 6.73 2.16 1.12
CA GLY A 102 5.44 2.31 1.76
C GLY A 102 5.20 3.60 2.54
N ALA A 103 6.17 4.52 2.58
CA ALA A 103 6.09 5.74 3.37
C ALA A 103 5.01 6.70 2.84
N THR A 104 4.34 7.40 3.76
CA THR A 104 3.58 8.60 3.41
C THR A 104 4.54 9.70 3.01
N ILE A 105 4.27 10.33 1.88
CA ILE A 105 5.02 11.46 1.34
C ILE A 105 4.21 12.74 1.52
N GLY A 106 4.82 13.77 2.04
CA GLY A 106 4.25 15.08 2.28
C GLY A 106 5.35 16.07 2.74
N ARG A 107 5.03 17.42 2.84
CA ARG A 107 3.70 17.96 2.45
C ARG A 107 3.40 17.84 0.96
N PHE A 108 4.44 17.84 0.09
CA PHE A 108 4.26 17.83 -1.36
C PHE A 108 5.05 16.68 -1.99
N ALA A 109 4.34 15.71 -2.55
CA ALA A 109 4.92 14.58 -3.27
C ALA A 109 5.51 15.01 -4.60
N ASN A 110 6.59 14.32 -5.04
CA ASN A 110 7.37 14.65 -6.21
C ASN A 110 8.07 16.02 -6.06
N ARG A 111 8.40 16.71 -7.16
CA ARG A 111 9.31 17.85 -7.16
C ARG A 111 8.62 19.19 -7.27
N ILE A 112 9.16 20.17 -6.53
CA ILE A 112 8.88 21.59 -6.71
C ILE A 112 10.14 22.23 -7.32
N ARG A 113 9.98 22.84 -8.50
CA ARG A 113 11.07 23.47 -9.28
C ARG A 113 11.79 24.54 -8.43
N ASN A 114 13.13 24.55 -8.49
CA ASN A 114 14.00 25.48 -7.78
C ASN A 114 13.80 25.50 -6.25
N ALA A 115 12.99 24.57 -5.72
CA ALA A 115 12.57 24.56 -4.31
C ALA A 115 11.86 25.85 -3.91
N GLU A 116 10.99 26.39 -4.76
CA GLU A 116 10.20 27.58 -4.48
C GLU A 116 8.84 27.53 -5.12
N PHE A 117 7.86 28.19 -4.52
CA PHE A 117 6.54 28.41 -5.08
C PHE A 117 5.95 29.75 -4.60
N SER A 118 5.05 30.33 -5.38
CA SER A 118 4.33 31.53 -5.00
C SER A 118 2.90 31.18 -4.62
N LEU A 119 2.43 31.72 -3.52
CA LEU A 119 1.06 31.55 -3.02
C LEU A 119 0.57 32.91 -2.45
N ASN A 120 -0.57 33.39 -2.93
CA ASN A 120 -1.16 34.66 -2.50
C ASN A 120 -0.18 35.86 -2.59
N GLY A 121 0.63 35.92 -3.66
CA GLY A 121 1.60 36.99 -3.89
C GLY A 121 2.89 36.90 -3.09
N GLN A 122 3.04 35.90 -2.22
CA GLN A 122 4.26 35.65 -1.46
C GLN A 122 5.02 34.46 -2.02
N THR A 123 6.34 34.57 -2.18
CA THR A 123 7.22 33.47 -2.57
C THR A 123 7.75 32.76 -1.32
N TYR A 124 7.64 31.43 -1.31
CA TYR A 124 8.12 30.53 -0.29
C TYR A 124 9.30 29.74 -0.82
N HIS A 125 10.37 29.68 -0.04
CA HIS A 125 11.57 28.90 -0.35
C HIS A 125 11.60 27.65 0.49
N LEU A 126 11.77 26.51 -0.20
CA LEU A 126 11.82 25.19 0.40
C LEU A 126 13.27 24.71 0.48
N GLU A 127 13.45 23.59 1.14
CA GLU A 127 14.73 22.90 1.19
C GLU A 127 15.08 22.27 -0.16
N LYS A 128 16.32 22.53 -0.65
CA LYS A 128 16.87 21.92 -1.87
C LYS A 128 17.53 20.59 -1.52
N ASN A 129 16.84 19.49 -1.76
CA ASN A 129 17.31 18.14 -1.44
C ASN A 129 17.50 17.23 -2.66
N ASN A 130 17.20 17.72 -3.89
CA ASN A 130 17.39 16.95 -5.13
C ASN A 130 17.70 17.84 -6.33
N LYS A 131 18.96 17.84 -6.81
CA LYS A 131 19.40 18.56 -8.04
C LYS A 131 18.95 20.04 -8.08
N GLY A 132 18.98 20.73 -6.96
CA GLY A 132 18.53 22.12 -6.86
C GLY A 132 17.03 22.33 -6.70
N HIS A 133 16.27 21.25 -6.63
CA HIS A 133 14.80 21.23 -6.42
C HIS A 133 14.45 20.70 -5.04
N SER A 134 13.22 20.91 -4.59
CA SER A 134 12.64 20.19 -3.46
C SER A 134 11.95 18.92 -3.97
N ILE A 135 12.19 17.79 -3.33
CA ILE A 135 11.50 16.52 -3.59
C ILE A 135 10.92 15.94 -2.31
N HIS A 136 9.68 15.48 -2.37
CA HIS A 136 9.02 14.73 -1.30
C HIS A 136 8.98 15.44 0.05
N GLY A 137 8.82 16.77 0.05
CA GLY A 137 8.72 17.56 1.28
C GLY A 137 10.04 17.95 1.93
N GLY A 138 11.19 17.71 1.25
CA GLY A 138 12.52 18.05 1.78
C GLY A 138 13.16 16.90 2.57
N THR A 139 14.27 17.19 3.29
CA THR A 139 14.99 16.21 4.12
C THR A 139 14.23 15.87 5.38
N HIS A 140 13.34 16.77 5.83
CA HIS A 140 12.45 16.61 6.99
C HIS A 140 11.01 16.29 6.59
N GLY A 141 10.79 15.81 5.35
CA GLY A 141 9.46 15.40 4.88
C GLY A 141 8.83 14.27 5.71
N PHE A 142 7.56 14.01 5.50
CA PHE A 142 6.75 13.04 6.27
C PHE A 142 7.35 11.63 6.31
N ASN A 143 8.10 11.26 5.28
CA ASN A 143 8.82 9.98 5.23
C ASN A 143 9.98 9.85 6.25
N ARG A 144 10.19 10.85 7.10
CA ARG A 144 11.18 10.86 8.19
C ARG A 144 10.57 11.12 9.56
N GLN A 145 9.26 11.32 9.62
CA GLN A 145 8.57 11.67 10.85
C GLN A 145 8.01 10.44 11.55
N ILE A 146 7.97 10.47 12.88
CA ILE A 146 7.20 9.51 13.67
C ILE A 146 5.87 10.18 13.98
N PHE A 147 4.81 9.60 13.43
CA PHE A 147 3.44 10.00 13.67
C PHE A 147 2.97 9.50 15.04
N ASP A 148 2.01 10.17 15.62
CA ASP A 148 1.34 9.68 16.81
C ASP A 148 0.25 8.68 16.39
N THR A 149 0.16 7.54 17.08
CA THR A 149 -0.97 6.63 16.89
C THR A 149 -2.19 7.21 17.60
N ASP A 150 -3.18 7.65 16.83
CA ASP A 150 -4.40 8.25 17.38
C ASP A 150 -5.35 7.17 17.93
N THR A 151 -5.69 6.20 17.09
CA THR A 151 -6.59 5.11 17.44
C THR A 151 -6.43 3.91 16.50
N PHE A 152 -6.88 2.75 16.96
CA PHE A 152 -7.06 1.56 16.13
C PHE A 152 -8.25 0.76 16.64
N TYR A 153 -9.10 0.31 15.73
CA TYR A 153 -10.35 -0.39 16.06
C TYR A 153 -10.90 -1.15 14.85
N THR A 154 -11.77 -2.11 15.13
CA THR A 154 -12.57 -2.76 14.10
C THR A 154 -14.00 -2.25 14.16
N VAL A 155 -14.61 -2.03 13.01
CA VAL A 155 -16.01 -1.63 12.89
C VAL A 155 -16.64 -2.31 11.68
N LYS A 156 -17.77 -3.01 11.90
CA LYS A 156 -18.43 -3.82 10.87
C LYS A 156 -17.44 -4.81 10.23
N ASP A 157 -17.11 -4.61 8.96
CA ASP A 157 -16.27 -5.42 8.12
C ASP A 157 -14.86 -4.82 7.88
N THR A 158 -14.47 -3.84 8.69
CA THR A 158 -13.27 -3.04 8.43
C THR A 158 -12.39 -2.92 9.69
N ALA A 159 -11.10 -3.21 9.54
CA ALA A 159 -10.05 -2.93 10.51
C ALA A 159 -9.38 -1.59 10.16
N ILE A 160 -9.21 -0.71 11.14
CA ILE A 160 -8.77 0.69 10.95
C ILE A 160 -7.62 1.03 11.92
N VAL A 161 -6.56 1.63 11.39
CA VAL A 161 -5.49 2.26 12.19
C VAL A 161 -5.33 3.71 11.72
N VAL A 162 -5.28 4.65 12.65
CA VAL A 162 -5.19 6.08 12.37
C VAL A 162 -3.92 6.65 12.97
N PHE A 163 -3.13 7.32 12.14
CA PHE A 163 -1.94 8.05 12.52
C PHE A 163 -2.15 9.56 12.34
N LYS A 164 -1.62 10.37 13.26
CA LYS A 164 -1.69 11.83 13.22
C LYS A 164 -0.31 12.46 13.29
N TYR A 165 -0.14 13.57 12.62
CA TYR A 165 1.07 14.37 12.69
C TYR A 165 0.75 15.85 12.57
N ARG A 166 1.41 16.68 13.38
CA ARG A 166 1.40 18.13 13.25
C ARG A 166 2.69 18.59 12.61
N SER A 167 2.61 18.99 11.35
CA SER A 167 3.70 19.64 10.65
C SER A 167 3.66 21.15 10.96
N THR A 168 4.66 21.66 11.64
CA THR A 168 4.68 23.04 12.12
C THR A 168 4.94 24.05 11.01
N HIS A 169 4.55 25.30 11.25
CA HIS A 169 4.85 26.42 10.35
C HIS A 169 6.35 26.46 10.04
N GLN A 170 6.73 26.57 8.75
CA GLN A 170 8.10 26.58 8.23
C GLN A 170 8.82 25.20 8.27
N GLU A 171 8.17 24.11 8.66
CA GLU A 171 8.76 22.80 8.46
C GLU A 171 9.01 22.56 6.96
N GLY A 172 10.26 22.27 6.57
CA GLY A 172 10.69 22.17 5.17
C GLY A 172 10.51 23.45 4.34
N GLY A 173 10.19 24.60 4.97
CA GLY A 173 9.90 25.88 4.33
C GLY A 173 8.41 26.10 3.98
N PHE A 174 7.53 25.17 4.31
CA PHE A 174 6.10 25.30 4.01
C PHE A 174 5.36 26.19 5.01
N PRO A 175 4.47 27.13 4.55
CA PRO A 175 3.70 27.98 5.43
C PRO A 175 2.56 27.24 6.17
N GLY A 176 2.18 27.77 7.32
CA GLY A 176 1.06 27.29 8.14
C GLY A 176 1.40 26.05 8.96
N ASN A 177 0.72 25.88 10.08
CA ASN A 177 0.66 24.60 10.77
C ASN A 177 -0.32 23.69 10.03
N LEU A 178 0.07 22.44 9.80
CA LEU A 178 -0.76 21.44 9.12
C LEU A 178 -0.96 20.25 10.06
N ASP A 179 -2.17 20.02 10.48
CA ASP A 179 -2.57 18.82 11.19
C ASP A 179 -3.07 17.80 10.17
N ILE A 180 -2.39 16.67 10.06
CA ILE A 180 -2.75 15.58 9.14
C ILE A 180 -3.13 14.33 9.92
N SER A 181 -4.19 13.68 9.44
CA SER A 181 -4.63 12.34 9.87
C SER A 181 -4.59 11.39 8.67
N ILE A 182 -4.07 10.19 8.89
CA ILE A 182 -3.95 9.15 7.87
C ILE A 182 -4.58 7.88 8.42
N ALA A 183 -5.66 7.42 7.78
CA ALA A 183 -6.33 6.18 8.14
C ALA A 183 -5.97 5.08 7.14
N TYR A 184 -5.43 3.98 7.64
CA TYR A 184 -5.30 2.71 6.94
C TYR A 184 -6.49 1.83 7.29
N LYS A 185 -7.22 1.38 6.29
CA LYS A 185 -8.41 0.55 6.43
C LYS A 185 -8.24 -0.74 5.61
N LEU A 186 -8.46 -1.88 6.24
CA LEU A 186 -8.54 -3.18 5.58
C LEU A 186 -9.96 -3.71 5.71
N THR A 187 -10.63 -3.95 4.58
CA THR A 187 -12.01 -4.46 4.56
C THR A 187 -12.07 -5.99 4.37
N ASN A 188 -13.20 -6.59 4.72
CA ASN A 188 -13.48 -8.00 4.39
C ASN A 188 -13.67 -8.25 2.88
N HIS A 189 -13.71 -7.19 2.06
CA HIS A 189 -13.72 -7.28 0.59
C HIS A 189 -12.30 -7.29 -0.02
N ASN A 190 -11.25 -7.45 0.81
CA ASN A 190 -9.84 -7.41 0.41
C ASN A 190 -9.40 -6.06 -0.17
N GLU A 191 -9.98 -4.97 0.31
CA GLU A 191 -9.61 -3.61 -0.07
C GLU A 191 -8.69 -2.99 0.98
N ILE A 192 -7.67 -2.29 0.52
CA ILE A 192 -6.86 -1.39 1.34
C ILE A 192 -7.22 0.03 0.97
N ILE A 193 -7.82 0.76 1.92
CA ILE A 193 -8.21 2.15 1.72
C ILE A 193 -7.28 3.04 2.54
N LEU A 194 -6.63 4.00 1.89
CA LEU A 194 -5.84 5.05 2.52
C LEU A 194 -6.61 6.36 2.42
N GLU A 195 -6.92 6.93 3.57
CA GLU A 195 -7.64 8.19 3.66
C GLU A 195 -6.76 9.26 4.33
N TYR A 196 -6.61 10.39 3.66
CA TYR A 196 -5.85 11.53 4.13
C TYR A 196 -6.80 12.68 4.44
N THR A 197 -6.76 13.17 5.69
CA THR A 197 -7.48 14.36 6.11
C THR A 197 -6.48 15.36 6.65
N ALA A 198 -6.55 16.62 6.20
CA ALA A 198 -5.64 17.64 6.66
C ALA A 198 -6.34 18.97 6.86
N VAL A 199 -5.95 19.68 7.93
CA VAL A 199 -6.43 21.03 8.27
C VAL A 199 -5.22 21.92 8.49
N THR A 200 -5.30 23.17 8.03
CA THR A 200 -4.22 24.16 8.18
C THR A 200 -4.74 25.50 8.68
N ASP A 201 -3.92 26.20 9.43
CA ASP A 201 -4.23 27.55 9.94
C ASP A 201 -3.87 28.68 8.96
N LYS A 202 -3.13 28.38 7.88
CA LYS A 202 -2.78 29.31 6.81
C LYS A 202 -2.79 28.62 5.46
N PRO A 203 -3.02 29.33 4.37
CA PRO A 203 -2.87 28.75 3.02
C PRO A 203 -1.51 28.09 2.85
N THR A 204 -1.50 26.86 2.34
CA THR A 204 -0.31 26.08 2.05
C THR A 204 -0.55 25.15 0.87
N VAL A 205 0.50 24.58 0.30
CA VAL A 205 0.38 23.59 -0.78
C VAL A 205 0.52 22.19 -0.20
N VAL A 206 -0.37 21.29 -0.62
CA VAL A 206 -0.36 19.88 -0.22
C VAL A 206 -0.54 18.96 -1.42
N ASN A 207 0.19 17.85 -1.40
CA ASN A 207 0.04 16.74 -2.33
C ASN A 207 0.56 15.48 -1.64
N PHE A 208 -0.34 14.69 -1.06
CA PHE A 208 0.03 13.48 -0.34
C PHE A 208 0.02 12.25 -1.23
N THR A 209 0.90 11.30 -0.96
CA THR A 209 0.88 9.97 -1.57
C THR A 209 1.47 8.91 -0.65
N ASN A 210 1.12 7.66 -0.91
CA ASN A 210 1.81 6.50 -0.35
C ASN A 210 2.86 6.00 -1.37
N HIS A 211 4.07 5.72 -0.90
CA HIS A 211 5.21 5.35 -1.75
C HIS A 211 5.46 3.84 -1.76
N SER A 212 4.39 3.04 -1.82
CA SER A 212 4.49 1.58 -1.92
C SER A 212 4.98 1.15 -3.30
N TYR A 213 5.76 0.06 -3.31
CA TYR A 213 6.24 -0.62 -4.50
C TYR A 213 5.57 -2.00 -4.55
N PHE A 214 4.57 -2.15 -5.40
CA PHE A 214 3.84 -3.41 -5.54
C PHE A 214 4.55 -4.37 -6.48
N ASN A 215 4.58 -5.66 -6.09
CA ASN A 215 5.09 -6.75 -6.91
C ASN A 215 4.28 -8.03 -6.68
N LEU A 216 3.37 -8.34 -7.60
CA LEU A 216 2.44 -9.46 -7.49
C LEU A 216 3.08 -10.84 -7.69
N THR A 217 4.40 -10.93 -7.90
CA THR A 217 5.12 -12.21 -7.95
C THR A 217 5.59 -12.67 -6.57
N GLY A 218 5.09 -12.08 -5.48
CA GLY A 218 5.64 -12.29 -4.15
C GLY A 218 7.06 -11.72 -4.01
N CYS A 219 7.38 -10.65 -4.73
CA CYS A 219 8.71 -10.03 -4.78
C CYS A 219 9.85 -10.96 -5.26
N LYS A 220 9.51 -12.10 -5.90
CA LYS A 220 10.48 -13.13 -6.36
C LYS A 220 11.09 -12.78 -7.72
N GLU A 221 10.38 -12.05 -8.56
CA GLU A 221 10.79 -11.67 -9.91
C GLU A 221 10.59 -10.18 -10.17
N PRO A 222 11.26 -9.58 -11.16
CA PRO A 222 11.00 -8.20 -11.57
C PRO A 222 9.57 -8.02 -12.08
N VAL A 223 8.96 -6.86 -11.81
CA VAL A 223 7.59 -6.49 -12.21
C VAL A 223 7.38 -6.34 -13.73
N LEU A 224 8.42 -6.54 -14.53
CA LEU A 224 8.37 -6.30 -15.97
C LEU A 224 7.36 -7.18 -16.73
N ASN A 225 7.03 -8.35 -16.19
CA ASN A 225 6.08 -9.28 -16.78
C ASN A 225 4.63 -9.06 -16.29
N HIS A 226 4.39 -8.14 -15.33
CA HIS A 226 3.03 -7.80 -14.92
C HIS A 226 2.25 -7.23 -16.11
N LEU A 227 0.96 -7.55 -16.17
CA LEU A 227 0.02 -6.90 -17.06
C LEU A 227 -0.50 -5.63 -16.38
N TYR A 228 -0.30 -4.51 -17.03
CA TYR A 228 -0.78 -3.21 -16.57
C TYR A 228 -1.95 -2.76 -17.45
N THR A 229 -2.99 -2.26 -16.80
CA THR A 229 -4.07 -1.51 -17.43
C THR A 229 -4.23 -0.21 -16.65
N LEU A 230 -4.11 0.94 -17.34
CA LEU A 230 -4.21 2.26 -16.73
C LEU A 230 -5.31 3.05 -17.46
N HIS A 231 -6.35 3.41 -16.74
CA HIS A 231 -7.41 4.29 -17.25
C HIS A 231 -6.94 5.74 -17.24
N ALA A 232 -5.99 6.05 -18.12
CA ALA A 232 -5.34 7.34 -18.22
C ALA A 232 -5.02 7.67 -19.69
N ASP A 233 -5.53 8.80 -20.17
CA ASP A 233 -5.29 9.28 -21.55
C ASP A 233 -4.05 10.14 -21.67
N SER A 234 -3.47 10.56 -20.55
CA SER A 234 -2.30 11.44 -20.54
C SER A 234 -1.36 11.19 -19.37
N ILE A 235 -0.13 11.62 -19.56
CA ILE A 235 0.94 11.68 -18.56
C ILE A 235 1.34 13.14 -18.32
N THR A 236 2.04 13.38 -17.19
CA THR A 236 2.74 14.64 -16.92
C THR A 236 4.22 14.47 -17.26
N PRO A 237 4.70 14.90 -18.45
CA PRO A 237 6.09 14.73 -18.82
C PRO A 237 7.00 15.54 -17.88
N VAL A 238 8.23 15.05 -17.73
CA VAL A 238 9.26 15.67 -16.91
C VAL A 238 10.46 16.11 -17.75
N ASP A 239 11.16 17.13 -17.29
CA ASP A 239 12.42 17.58 -17.89
C ASP A 239 13.60 16.66 -17.47
N SER A 240 14.82 16.98 -17.90
CA SER A 240 16.04 16.21 -17.61
C SER A 240 16.39 16.15 -16.11
N THR A 241 15.83 17.03 -15.30
CA THR A 241 15.99 17.05 -13.84
C THR A 241 14.90 16.25 -13.11
N GLY A 242 13.87 15.79 -13.85
CA GLY A 242 12.72 15.06 -13.33
C GLY A 242 11.60 15.94 -12.82
N VAL A 243 11.63 17.24 -13.12
CA VAL A 243 10.56 18.18 -12.73
C VAL A 243 9.47 18.16 -13.81
N PRO A 244 8.16 18.07 -13.43
CA PRO A 244 7.07 18.18 -14.39
C PRO A 244 7.13 19.46 -15.20
N THR A 245 6.88 19.36 -16.51
CA THR A 245 6.93 20.51 -17.44
C THR A 245 5.69 21.40 -17.38
N GLY A 246 4.61 20.90 -16.76
CA GLY A 246 3.31 21.53 -16.74
C GLY A 246 2.39 21.09 -17.89
N GLU A 247 2.92 20.32 -18.85
CA GLU A 247 2.14 19.77 -19.95
C GLU A 247 1.37 18.52 -19.56
N LEU A 248 0.28 18.25 -20.29
CA LEU A 248 -0.39 16.96 -20.34
C LEU A 248 -0.15 16.36 -21.74
N LYS A 249 0.65 15.28 -21.78
CA LYS A 249 0.97 14.60 -23.04
C LYS A 249 0.10 13.36 -23.21
N ALA A 250 -0.57 13.26 -24.37
CA ALA A 250 -1.38 12.07 -24.69
C ALA A 250 -0.52 10.80 -24.74
N VAL A 251 -1.05 9.70 -24.20
CA VAL A 251 -0.38 8.38 -24.21
C VAL A 251 -0.51 7.65 -25.55
N THR A 252 -1.52 8.01 -26.36
CA THR A 252 -1.85 7.34 -27.62
C THR A 252 -0.64 7.20 -28.53
N GLY A 253 -0.34 5.96 -28.95
CA GLY A 253 0.76 5.64 -29.85
C GLY A 253 2.16 5.69 -29.21
N THR A 254 2.25 5.95 -27.89
CA THR A 254 3.52 5.99 -27.17
C THR A 254 3.80 4.71 -26.37
N GLU A 255 5.01 4.60 -25.83
CA GLU A 255 5.42 3.56 -24.91
C GLU A 255 4.67 3.62 -23.56
N TYR A 256 4.01 4.73 -23.26
CA TYR A 256 3.21 4.95 -22.04
C TYR A 256 1.74 4.56 -22.19
N ASP A 257 1.30 4.06 -23.34
CA ASP A 257 -0.10 3.67 -23.55
C ASP A 257 -0.39 2.29 -22.93
N PHE A 258 -0.95 2.30 -21.73
CA PHE A 258 -1.42 1.13 -21.00
C PHE A 258 -2.94 1.07 -20.85
N ARG A 259 -3.71 1.74 -21.71
CA ARG A 259 -5.18 1.70 -21.69
C ARG A 259 -5.75 0.32 -22.05
N THR A 260 -4.97 -0.52 -22.70
CA THR A 260 -5.20 -1.94 -22.88
C THR A 260 -4.13 -2.76 -22.17
N PRO A 261 -4.43 -4.00 -21.72
CA PRO A 261 -3.46 -4.83 -20.98
C PRO A 261 -2.14 -5.01 -21.73
N ARG A 262 -1.03 -4.58 -21.13
CA ARG A 262 0.33 -4.70 -21.68
C ARG A 262 1.36 -4.96 -20.58
N THR A 263 2.44 -5.65 -20.94
CA THR A 263 3.58 -5.82 -20.03
C THR A 263 4.56 -4.64 -20.15
N ALA A 264 5.14 -4.22 -19.03
CA ALA A 264 6.18 -3.21 -19.02
C ALA A 264 7.41 -3.67 -19.83
N LYS A 265 7.74 -4.96 -19.83
CA LYS A 265 8.87 -5.56 -20.58
C LYS A 265 8.80 -5.27 -22.08
N LYS A 266 7.61 -5.34 -22.67
CA LYS A 266 7.44 -5.07 -24.12
C LYS A 266 7.69 -3.60 -24.44
N GLN A 267 7.29 -2.69 -23.55
CA GLN A 267 7.38 -1.26 -23.76
C GLN A 267 8.77 -0.70 -23.40
N ILE A 268 9.41 -1.21 -22.34
CA ILE A 268 10.72 -0.71 -21.88
C ILE A 268 11.82 -0.83 -22.94
N ARG A 269 11.72 -1.84 -23.82
CA ARG A 269 12.63 -1.99 -24.98
C ARG A 269 12.50 -0.85 -25.98
N ARG A 270 11.35 -0.15 -26.01
CA ARG A 270 11.08 0.98 -26.90
C ARG A 270 11.51 2.31 -26.29
N MET A 271 11.81 2.32 -24.98
CA MET A 271 12.06 3.54 -24.22
C MET A 271 13.50 4.09 -24.37
N MET A 272 14.43 3.35 -24.99
CA MET A 272 15.80 3.80 -25.28
C MET A 272 16.48 4.48 -24.05
N GLY A 273 16.43 3.83 -22.89
CA GLY A 273 17.00 4.36 -21.64
C GLY A 273 16.10 5.28 -20.81
N LYS A 274 14.88 5.57 -21.27
CA LYS A 274 13.87 6.23 -20.45
C LYS A 274 13.33 5.27 -19.38
N THR A 275 12.68 5.80 -18.38
CA THR A 275 12.06 5.02 -17.28
C THR A 275 10.57 5.22 -17.24
N TYR A 276 9.85 4.35 -16.49
CA TYR A 276 8.45 4.53 -16.15
C TYR A 276 8.24 5.40 -14.89
N ASP A 277 9.28 6.10 -14.41
CA ASP A 277 9.14 7.10 -13.36
C ASP A 277 8.40 8.33 -13.92
N ILE A 278 7.10 8.16 -14.12
CA ILE A 278 6.20 9.13 -14.73
C ILE A 278 4.84 9.10 -14.02
N ASN A 279 4.21 10.25 -13.92
CA ASN A 279 2.86 10.36 -13.35
C ASN A 279 1.81 10.28 -14.46
N TYR A 280 0.79 9.44 -14.24
CA TYR A 280 -0.39 9.32 -15.08
C TYR A 280 -1.53 10.16 -14.53
N LYS A 281 -2.15 10.96 -15.40
CA LYS A 281 -3.42 11.62 -15.09
C LYS A 281 -4.54 10.60 -15.33
N LEU A 282 -5.08 10.04 -14.26
CA LEU A 282 -6.20 9.10 -14.34
C LEU A 282 -7.43 9.80 -14.89
N ASN A 283 -8.19 9.09 -15.70
CA ASN A 283 -9.51 9.54 -16.17
C ASN A 283 -10.46 9.58 -14.95
N LYS A 284 -11.37 10.54 -14.93
CA LYS A 284 -12.46 10.50 -13.96
C LYS A 284 -13.30 9.27 -14.24
N HIS A 285 -13.57 8.45 -13.23
CA HIS A 285 -14.63 7.47 -13.34
C HIS A 285 -15.94 8.23 -13.59
N PRO A 286 -16.77 7.83 -14.53
CA PRO A 286 -18.17 8.23 -14.49
C PRO A 286 -18.71 7.65 -13.16
N ASP A 287 -19.20 8.54 -12.29
CA ASP A 287 -19.93 8.17 -11.06
C ASP A 287 -21.19 7.40 -11.41
#